data_2332c9d242f3e3e8f11aa351f4d4febf
#
_entry.id   2332c9d242f3e3e8f11aa351f4d4febf
#
_cell.length_a   1.000
_cell.length_b   1.000
_cell.length_c   1.000
_cell.angle_alpha   90.00
_cell.angle_beta   90.00
_cell.angle_gamma   90.00
#
_symmetry.space_group_name_H-M   'P 1'
#
loop_
_entity.id
_entity.type
_entity.pdbx_description
1 polymer ?
#
loop_
_entity_poly.entity_id
_entity_poly.type
_entity_poly.pdbx_seq_one_letter_code
_entity_poly.pdbx_strand_id
1 'polypeptide(L)'
;MKKISLKSADQKIWFVSDLHLGHDKPFILGPRKYQNVNEAYTHTHEMLKMIGPDDILFNLGDMVIGAGANSMEYAKRIVYLPCKHQYFIWGNHNAGIQQMYDECRSEVGLLADDIEIYPLTYRNSNFTFLGHRAEIFIDGRAVILDHYPIASWNHIGKGAMHIHGHTHLNLQGDKRLLRIDASWEWKRRPVEWSEMLREVGDKKVFSPDHHCGVE
;
A
#
# COMPACT_ATOMS: atom_id res chain seq x y z
N MET A 1 4.88 -11.87 -15.80
CA MET A 1 5.34 -11.28 -14.52
C MET A 1 5.57 -12.38 -13.50
N LYS A 2 6.69 -12.40 -12.75
CA LYS A 2 6.93 -13.42 -11.71
C LYS A 2 5.91 -13.23 -10.58
N LYS A 3 5.22 -14.29 -10.21
CA LYS A 3 4.18 -14.25 -9.16
C LYS A 3 4.85 -14.03 -7.81
N ILE A 4 4.43 -12.99 -7.07
CA ILE A 4 4.87 -12.78 -5.68
C ILE A 4 4.09 -13.75 -4.80
N SER A 5 4.81 -14.67 -4.15
CA SER A 5 4.22 -15.63 -3.22
C SER A 5 5.04 -15.64 -1.94
N LEU A 6 4.39 -15.35 -0.82
CA LEU A 6 5.00 -15.17 0.49
C LEU A 6 4.39 -16.14 1.51
N LYS A 7 5.16 -16.45 2.55
CA LYS A 7 4.67 -17.18 3.72
C LYS A 7 4.86 -16.32 4.95
N SER A 8 3.80 -16.10 5.71
CA SER A 8 3.84 -15.28 6.92
C SER A 8 4.62 -15.95 8.07
N ALA A 9 4.87 -17.25 7.97
CA ALA A 9 5.75 -17.96 8.91
C ALA A 9 7.24 -17.60 8.74
N ASP A 10 7.67 -17.13 7.56
CA ASP A 10 9.06 -16.86 7.25
C ASP A 10 9.46 -15.42 7.63
N GLN A 11 8.53 -14.47 7.62
CA GLN A 11 8.73 -13.05 7.91
C GLN A 11 7.41 -12.34 8.19
N LYS A 12 7.44 -11.21 8.87
CA LYS A 12 6.26 -10.35 8.99
C LYS A 12 5.98 -9.65 7.66
N ILE A 13 4.70 -9.50 7.36
CA ILE A 13 4.22 -8.83 6.16
C ILE A 13 3.33 -7.68 6.60
N TRP A 14 3.75 -6.47 6.25
CA TRP A 14 3.13 -5.22 6.66
C TRP A 14 2.45 -4.52 5.50
N PHE A 15 1.38 -3.79 5.80
CA PHE A 15 0.64 -2.96 4.86
C PHE A 15 0.51 -1.55 5.40
N VAL A 16 0.61 -0.57 4.51
CA VAL A 16 0.38 0.83 4.81
C VAL A 16 -0.14 1.54 3.58
N SER A 17 -1.02 2.51 3.76
CA SER A 17 -1.50 3.41 2.72
C SER A 17 -1.71 4.81 3.27
N ASP A 18 -1.74 5.80 2.38
CA ASP A 18 -2.17 7.16 2.68
C ASP A 18 -1.38 7.82 3.82
N LEU A 19 -0.06 7.69 3.82
CA LEU A 19 0.78 8.40 4.81
C LEU A 19 0.65 9.91 4.68
N HIS A 20 0.54 10.41 3.44
CA HIS A 20 0.43 11.83 3.12
C HIS A 20 1.50 12.68 3.81
N LEU A 21 2.75 12.21 3.82
CA LEU A 21 3.85 12.97 4.41
C LEU A 21 3.98 14.34 3.75
N GLY A 22 4.07 15.37 4.57
CA GLY A 22 4.10 16.76 4.12
C GLY A 22 2.73 17.44 3.96
N HIS A 23 1.61 16.74 4.23
CA HIS A 23 0.28 17.31 4.11
C HIS A 23 -0.12 18.08 5.37
N ASP A 24 -0.29 19.41 5.23
CA ASP A 24 -0.55 20.35 6.34
C ASP A 24 -2.03 20.74 6.51
N LYS A 25 -2.95 20.13 5.75
CA LYS A 25 -4.34 20.54 5.74
C LYS A 25 -5.16 19.95 6.90
N PRO A 26 -6.07 20.74 7.50
CA PRO A 26 -6.87 20.30 8.64
C PRO A 26 -7.69 19.03 8.40
N PHE A 27 -8.16 18.81 7.17
CA PHE A 27 -8.96 17.63 6.83
C PHE A 27 -8.15 16.31 6.81
N ILE A 28 -6.81 16.40 6.80
CA ILE A 28 -5.90 15.24 6.99
C ILE A 28 -5.43 15.16 8.45
N LEU A 29 -4.97 16.28 9.00
CA LEU A 29 -4.40 16.30 10.35
C LEU A 29 -5.46 16.02 11.43
N GLY A 30 -6.66 16.59 11.27
CA GLY A 30 -7.74 16.50 12.27
C GLY A 30 -8.21 15.06 12.54
N PRO A 31 -8.64 14.28 11.55
CA PRO A 31 -9.04 12.88 11.74
C PRO A 31 -7.92 12.02 12.36
N ARG A 32 -6.65 12.36 12.06
CA ARG A 32 -5.46 11.69 12.60
C ARG A 32 -5.06 12.19 13.99
N LYS A 33 -5.72 13.23 14.50
CA LYS A 33 -5.45 13.87 15.78
C LYS A 33 -4.02 14.42 15.89
N TYR A 34 -3.49 15.00 14.80
CA TYR A 34 -2.23 15.71 14.79
C TYR A 34 -2.48 17.23 14.83
N GLN A 35 -1.68 17.94 15.59
CA GLN A 35 -1.75 19.41 15.70
C GLN A 35 -1.11 20.11 14.50
N ASN A 36 -0.09 19.48 13.92
CA ASN A 36 0.67 20.01 12.78
C ASN A 36 1.42 18.92 12.01
N VAL A 37 1.99 19.31 10.87
CA VAL A 37 2.71 18.40 9.98
C VAL A 37 3.96 17.78 10.61
N ASN A 38 4.64 18.48 11.53
CA ASN A 38 5.83 17.95 12.19
C ASN A 38 5.47 16.83 13.17
N GLU A 39 4.38 16.98 13.91
CA GLU A 39 3.87 15.92 14.78
C GLU A 39 3.45 14.69 13.97
N ALA A 40 2.72 14.90 12.86
CA ALA A 40 2.33 13.83 11.94
C ALA A 40 3.56 13.08 11.40
N TYR A 41 4.56 13.82 10.96
CA TYR A 41 5.81 13.27 10.45
C TYR A 41 6.56 12.46 11.52
N THR A 42 6.75 13.04 12.71
CA THR A 42 7.47 12.39 13.82
C THR A 42 6.78 11.08 14.22
N HIS A 43 5.46 11.13 14.42
CA HIS A 43 4.69 9.93 14.74
C HIS A 43 4.81 8.87 13.64
N THR A 44 4.63 9.25 12.37
CA THR A 44 4.73 8.31 11.25
C THR A 44 6.12 7.67 11.21
N HIS A 45 7.18 8.46 11.37
CA HIS A 45 8.54 7.95 11.38
C HIS A 45 8.77 6.95 12.52
N GLU A 46 8.29 7.24 13.74
CA GLU A 46 8.39 6.31 14.87
C GLU A 46 7.64 5.00 14.61
N MET A 47 6.44 5.09 14.04
CA MET A 47 5.64 3.89 13.75
C MET A 47 6.26 3.01 12.65
N LEU A 48 6.91 3.61 11.65
CA LEU A 48 7.60 2.85 10.61
C LEU A 48 8.81 2.06 11.13
N LYS A 49 9.36 2.39 12.30
CA LYS A 49 10.41 1.60 12.97
C LYS A 49 9.93 0.23 13.46
N MET A 50 8.61 -0.03 13.46
CA MET A 50 8.06 -1.36 13.75
C MET A 50 8.45 -2.40 12.69
N ILE A 51 8.80 -1.93 11.48
CA ILE A 51 9.19 -2.79 10.35
C ILE A 51 10.66 -3.14 10.51
N GLY A 52 10.94 -4.41 10.66
CA GLY A 52 12.29 -4.93 10.86
C GLY A 52 13.03 -5.25 9.55
N PRO A 53 14.33 -5.54 9.63
CA PRO A 53 15.17 -5.78 8.45
C PRO A 53 14.81 -7.06 7.68
N ASP A 54 14.12 -8.01 8.29
CA ASP A 54 13.69 -9.25 7.64
C ASP A 54 12.25 -9.17 7.13
N ASP A 55 11.56 -8.06 7.37
CA ASP A 55 10.14 -7.90 7.06
C ASP A 55 9.89 -7.47 5.61
N ILE A 56 8.67 -7.71 5.14
CA ILE A 56 8.15 -7.25 3.86
C ILE A 56 7.13 -6.13 4.09
N LEU A 57 7.22 -5.06 3.32
CA LEU A 57 6.26 -3.95 3.37
C LEU A 57 5.56 -3.75 2.02
N PHE A 58 4.23 -3.67 2.04
CA PHE A 58 3.41 -3.22 0.93
C PHE A 58 2.91 -1.80 1.19
N ASN A 59 3.35 -0.87 0.35
CA ASN A 59 2.87 0.51 0.31
C ASN A 59 1.77 0.62 -0.75
N LEU A 60 0.57 1.01 -0.35
CA LEU A 60 -0.60 1.06 -1.24
C LEU A 60 -0.91 2.46 -1.74
N GLY A 61 0.11 3.29 -1.93
CA GLY A 61 0.00 4.63 -2.51
C GLY A 61 -0.20 5.76 -1.51
N ASP A 62 -0.17 6.96 -2.04
CA ASP A 62 -0.36 8.22 -1.30
C ASP A 62 0.59 8.41 -0.13
N MET A 63 1.87 8.12 -0.38
CA MET A 63 2.90 8.19 0.66
C MET A 63 3.35 9.63 0.96
N VAL A 64 3.50 10.45 -0.08
CA VAL A 64 4.08 11.80 0.00
C VAL A 64 3.25 12.78 -0.79
N ILE A 65 2.96 13.92 -0.19
CA ILE A 65 2.24 15.02 -0.83
C ILE A 65 3.16 16.23 -1.04
N GLY A 66 2.79 17.09 -2.00
CA GLY A 66 3.47 18.34 -2.29
C GLY A 66 4.58 18.20 -3.32
N ALA A 67 5.22 19.32 -3.62
CA ALA A 67 6.30 19.43 -4.57
C ALA A 67 7.55 20.04 -3.91
N GLY A 68 8.71 19.80 -4.50
CA GLY A 68 9.97 20.41 -4.09
C GLY A 68 10.85 19.53 -3.18
N ALA A 69 11.86 20.15 -2.57
CA ALA A 69 12.92 19.44 -1.84
C ALA A 69 12.40 18.57 -0.69
N ASN A 70 11.38 19.02 0.02
CA ASN A 70 10.82 18.26 1.15
C ASN A 70 10.14 16.96 0.70
N SER A 71 9.46 16.96 -0.44
CA SER A 71 8.80 15.74 -0.95
C SER A 71 9.82 14.66 -1.30
N MET A 72 10.95 15.04 -1.87
CA MET A 72 12.04 14.12 -2.16
C MET A 72 12.69 13.58 -0.87
N GLU A 73 12.84 14.41 0.15
CA GLU A 73 13.38 13.96 1.43
C GLU A 73 12.44 12.92 2.09
N TYR A 74 11.15 13.20 2.11
CA TYR A 74 10.14 12.25 2.62
C TYR A 74 10.13 10.94 1.81
N ALA A 75 10.18 11.03 0.48
CA ALA A 75 10.24 9.86 -0.38
C ALA A 75 11.47 8.99 -0.10
N LYS A 76 12.66 9.60 0.06
CA LYS A 76 13.89 8.88 0.43
C LYS A 76 13.73 8.14 1.75
N ARG A 77 13.12 8.75 2.76
CA ARG A 77 12.91 8.09 4.05
C ARG A 77 12.01 6.87 3.97
N ILE A 78 11.04 6.87 3.06
CA ILE A 78 10.20 5.70 2.80
C ILE A 78 10.98 4.64 2.01
N VAL A 79 11.60 5.03 0.91
CA VAL A 79 12.29 4.11 -0.01
C VAL A 79 13.46 3.39 0.66
N TYR A 80 14.15 4.04 1.59
CA TYR A 80 15.29 3.47 2.30
C TYR A 80 14.97 2.94 3.70
N LEU A 81 13.71 2.56 3.97
CA LEU A 81 13.40 1.84 5.21
C LEU A 81 14.20 0.53 5.29
N PRO A 82 14.74 0.20 6.47
CA PRO A 82 15.58 -0.96 6.66
C PRO A 82 14.74 -2.25 6.79
N CYS A 83 14.04 -2.63 5.72
CA CYS A 83 13.29 -3.87 5.63
C CYS A 83 13.83 -4.75 4.49
N LYS A 84 13.47 -6.02 4.49
CA LYS A 84 13.94 -7.00 3.50
C LYS A 84 13.52 -6.61 2.08
N HIS A 85 12.26 -6.20 1.92
CA HIS A 85 11.73 -5.75 0.64
C HIS A 85 10.52 -4.83 0.81
N GLN A 86 10.40 -3.85 -0.08
CA GLN A 86 9.24 -2.98 -0.18
C GLN A 86 8.61 -3.09 -1.56
N TYR A 87 7.30 -3.18 -1.60
CA TYR A 87 6.51 -3.15 -2.82
C TYR A 87 5.58 -1.94 -2.80
N PHE A 88 5.51 -1.24 -3.92
CA PHE A 88 4.75 -0.01 -4.05
C PHE A 88 3.68 -0.12 -5.12
N ILE A 89 2.46 0.25 -4.76
CA ILE A 89 1.31 0.44 -5.63
C ILE A 89 1.07 1.94 -5.79
N TRP A 90 0.81 2.41 -7.00
CA TRP A 90 0.53 3.81 -7.28
C TRP A 90 -0.80 4.27 -6.68
N GLY A 91 -0.77 5.38 -5.95
CA GLY A 91 -1.95 6.18 -5.60
C GLY A 91 -2.07 7.41 -6.50
N ASN A 92 -2.85 8.39 -6.06
CA ASN A 92 -3.01 9.65 -6.80
C ASN A 92 -2.09 10.78 -6.27
N HIS A 93 -1.41 10.58 -5.14
CA HIS A 93 -0.47 11.53 -4.53
C HIS A 93 0.89 10.88 -4.27
N ASN A 94 1.81 11.01 -5.25
CA ASN A 94 3.08 10.27 -5.18
C ASN A 94 4.33 11.17 -5.41
N ALA A 95 4.21 12.46 -5.25
CA ALA A 95 5.20 13.51 -5.51
C ALA A 95 6.68 13.05 -5.66
N GLY A 96 7.45 12.97 -4.54
CA GLY A 96 8.87 12.56 -4.61
C GLY A 96 9.08 11.11 -5.05
N ILE A 97 8.11 10.23 -4.85
CA ILE A 97 8.14 8.85 -5.35
C ILE A 97 8.05 8.81 -6.88
N GLN A 98 7.22 9.67 -7.48
CA GLN A 98 7.14 9.81 -8.94
C GLN A 98 8.47 10.23 -9.53
N GLN A 99 9.13 11.23 -8.95
CA GLN A 99 10.44 11.65 -9.41
C GLN A 99 11.46 10.49 -9.37
N MET A 100 11.46 9.69 -8.32
CA MET A 100 12.35 8.52 -8.22
C MET A 100 12.05 7.47 -9.28
N TYR A 101 10.79 7.25 -9.61
CA TYR A 101 10.40 6.36 -10.70
C TYR A 101 10.90 6.86 -12.05
N ASP A 102 10.75 8.15 -12.32
CA ASP A 102 11.21 8.78 -13.58
C ASP A 102 12.74 8.71 -13.70
N GLU A 103 13.48 8.86 -12.60
CA GLU A 103 14.94 8.64 -12.57
C GLU A 103 15.28 7.20 -12.97
N CYS A 104 14.58 6.18 -12.43
CA CYS A 104 14.81 4.78 -12.79
C CYS A 104 14.51 4.51 -14.27
N ARG A 105 13.42 5.07 -14.79
CA ARG A 105 13.07 4.91 -16.22
C ARG A 105 14.15 5.49 -17.11
N SER A 106 14.65 6.67 -16.77
CA SER A 106 15.74 7.31 -17.50
C SER A 106 17.03 6.47 -17.47
N GLU A 107 17.37 5.86 -16.34
CA GLU A 107 18.54 4.98 -16.20
C GLU A 107 18.44 3.73 -17.10
N VAL A 108 17.25 3.23 -17.41
CA VAL A 108 17.03 2.13 -18.35
C VAL A 108 16.78 2.59 -19.79
N GLY A 109 16.96 3.88 -20.07
CA GLY A 109 16.87 4.46 -21.42
C GLY A 109 15.46 4.79 -21.91
N LEU A 110 14.49 4.90 -21.01
CA LEU A 110 13.12 5.27 -21.33
C LEU A 110 12.84 6.75 -21.02
N LEU A 111 12.16 7.42 -21.92
CA LEU A 111 11.68 8.80 -21.73
C LEU A 111 10.38 8.79 -20.91
N ALA A 112 9.98 9.99 -20.44
CA ALA A 112 8.79 10.15 -19.60
C ALA A 112 7.48 9.67 -20.30
N ASP A 113 7.41 9.82 -21.61
CA ASP A 113 6.23 9.46 -22.42
C ASP A 113 6.23 8.01 -22.91
N ASP A 114 7.28 7.23 -22.60
CA ASP A 114 7.34 5.82 -22.96
C ASP A 114 6.42 4.97 -22.06
N ILE A 115 6.24 3.70 -22.46
CA ILE A 115 5.43 2.73 -21.69
C ILE A 115 5.97 2.56 -20.27
N GLU A 116 5.07 2.56 -19.29
CA GLU A 116 5.41 2.25 -17.90
C GLU A 116 5.98 0.82 -17.78
N ILE A 117 7.04 0.68 -16.99
CA ILE A 117 7.68 -0.62 -16.74
C ILE A 117 7.34 -1.07 -15.32
N TYR A 118 6.77 -2.26 -15.21
CA TYR A 118 6.51 -2.89 -13.93
C TYR A 118 6.81 -4.40 -13.98
N PRO A 119 7.40 -4.98 -12.94
CA PRO A 119 7.99 -4.29 -11.77
C PRO A 119 9.31 -3.59 -12.10
N LEU A 120 9.56 -2.45 -11.46
CA LEU A 120 10.81 -1.70 -11.57
C LEU A 120 11.36 -1.44 -10.16
N THR A 121 12.60 -1.85 -9.90
CA THR A 121 13.27 -1.62 -8.62
C THR A 121 14.08 -0.33 -8.66
N TYR A 122 13.93 0.50 -7.62
CA TYR A 122 14.66 1.75 -7.52
C TYR A 122 16.15 1.49 -7.21
N ARG A 123 17.00 1.69 -8.20
CA ARG A 123 18.46 1.56 -8.08
C ARG A 123 18.89 0.29 -7.30
N ASN A 124 19.81 0.42 -6.37
CA ASN A 124 20.27 -0.67 -5.49
C ASN A 124 19.47 -0.76 -4.18
N SER A 125 18.21 -0.28 -4.17
CA SER A 125 17.35 -0.36 -2.99
C SER A 125 16.55 -1.67 -2.96
N ASN A 126 15.84 -1.88 -1.86
CA ASN A 126 14.85 -2.95 -1.70
C ASN A 126 13.43 -2.52 -2.11
N PHE A 127 13.27 -1.36 -2.75
CA PHE A 127 11.98 -0.77 -3.13
C PHE A 127 11.65 -1.07 -4.59
N THR A 128 10.50 -1.71 -4.81
CA THR A 128 10.03 -2.12 -6.14
C THR A 128 8.64 -1.56 -6.45
N PHE A 129 8.53 -0.84 -7.56
CA PHE A 129 7.27 -0.41 -8.13
C PHE A 129 6.55 -1.61 -8.76
N LEU A 130 5.28 -1.84 -8.41
CA LEU A 130 4.46 -2.93 -8.95
C LEU A 130 3.41 -2.49 -9.98
N GLY A 131 3.19 -1.18 -10.13
CA GLY A 131 2.13 -0.64 -10.94
C GLY A 131 0.92 -0.18 -10.12
N HIS A 132 -0.21 0.03 -10.78
CA HIS A 132 -1.44 0.50 -10.13
C HIS A 132 -2.18 -0.62 -9.38
N ARG A 133 -1.97 -1.87 -9.80
CA ARG A 133 -2.58 -3.06 -9.20
C ARG A 133 -1.61 -4.24 -9.22
N ALA A 134 -1.66 -5.05 -8.18
CA ALA A 134 -0.95 -6.33 -8.14
C ALA A 134 -1.82 -7.43 -7.54
N GLU A 135 -1.62 -8.66 -8.04
CA GLU A 135 -2.10 -9.88 -7.41
C GLU A 135 -0.90 -10.60 -6.79
N ILE A 136 -0.97 -10.83 -5.49
CA ILE A 136 0.06 -11.55 -4.73
C ILE A 136 -0.59 -12.74 -4.02
N PHE A 137 0.24 -13.60 -3.45
CA PHE A 137 -0.21 -14.74 -2.64
C PHE A 137 0.49 -14.71 -1.29
N ILE A 138 -0.29 -14.79 -0.21
CA ILE A 138 0.21 -14.92 1.15
C ILE A 138 -0.42 -16.16 1.76
N ASP A 139 0.41 -17.12 2.18
CA ASP A 139 -0.03 -18.42 2.73
C ASP A 139 -1.01 -19.15 1.80
N GLY A 140 -0.83 -19.01 0.49
CA GLY A 140 -1.69 -19.59 -0.53
C GLY A 140 -2.99 -18.80 -0.84
N ARG A 141 -3.34 -17.81 -0.04
CA ARG A 141 -4.48 -16.93 -0.30
C ARG A 141 -4.11 -15.84 -1.32
N ALA A 142 -4.93 -15.67 -2.34
CA ALA A 142 -4.80 -14.55 -3.26
C ALA A 142 -5.15 -13.23 -2.55
N VAL A 143 -4.34 -12.21 -2.78
CA VAL A 143 -4.54 -10.85 -2.25
C VAL A 143 -4.38 -9.87 -3.39
N ILE A 144 -5.40 -9.07 -3.64
CA ILE A 144 -5.41 -8.03 -4.66
C ILE A 144 -5.08 -6.72 -3.99
N LEU A 145 -4.01 -6.09 -4.45
CA LEU A 145 -3.54 -4.80 -3.99
C LEU A 145 -3.88 -3.74 -5.03
N ASP A 146 -4.51 -2.68 -4.61
CA ASP A 146 -4.83 -1.49 -5.42
C ASP A 146 -4.90 -0.30 -4.47
N HIS A 147 -4.63 0.90 -4.95
CA HIS A 147 -4.86 2.08 -4.12
C HIS A 147 -6.35 2.36 -3.94
N TYR A 148 -7.14 2.12 -4.99
CA TYR A 148 -8.58 2.37 -4.99
C TYR A 148 -9.38 1.14 -4.55
N PRO A 149 -10.52 1.34 -3.87
CA PRO A 149 -11.48 0.28 -3.61
C PRO A 149 -12.14 -0.14 -4.92
N ILE A 150 -12.00 -1.42 -5.30
CA ILE A 150 -12.66 -1.97 -6.48
C ILE A 150 -13.88 -2.80 -6.08
N ALA A 151 -14.85 -2.88 -6.98
CA ALA A 151 -16.13 -3.54 -6.71
C ALA A 151 -16.03 -5.07 -6.84
N SER A 152 -15.15 -5.55 -7.71
CA SER A 152 -14.92 -6.97 -7.98
C SER A 152 -13.44 -7.22 -8.32
N TRP A 153 -12.93 -8.41 -8.01
CA TRP A 153 -11.55 -8.77 -8.25
C TRP A 153 -11.37 -10.27 -8.49
N ASN A 154 -10.22 -10.62 -9.06
CA ASN A 154 -9.90 -12.00 -9.37
C ASN A 154 -9.92 -12.88 -8.11
N HIS A 155 -10.48 -14.09 -8.25
CA HIS A 155 -10.63 -15.06 -7.15
C HIS A 155 -11.53 -14.60 -5.97
N ILE A 156 -12.37 -13.57 -6.12
CA ILE A 156 -13.27 -13.09 -5.06
C ILE A 156 -14.15 -14.25 -4.52
N GLY A 157 -14.74 -15.06 -5.40
CA GLY A 157 -15.54 -16.23 -5.04
C GLY A 157 -14.73 -17.41 -4.47
N LYS A 158 -13.39 -17.29 -4.42
CA LYS A 158 -12.49 -18.29 -3.81
C LYS A 158 -11.83 -17.77 -2.54
N GLY A 159 -12.32 -16.67 -1.99
CA GLY A 159 -11.83 -16.09 -0.75
C GLY A 159 -10.60 -15.20 -0.90
N ALA A 160 -10.32 -14.69 -2.10
CA ALA A 160 -9.31 -13.66 -2.29
C ALA A 160 -9.66 -12.40 -1.51
N MET A 161 -8.66 -11.77 -0.90
CA MET A 161 -8.81 -10.49 -0.21
C MET A 161 -8.46 -9.34 -1.14
N HIS A 162 -9.08 -8.19 -0.90
CA HIS A 162 -8.68 -6.92 -1.50
C HIS A 162 -8.22 -5.95 -0.41
N ILE A 163 -7.00 -5.44 -0.53
CA ILE A 163 -6.44 -4.44 0.38
C ILE A 163 -6.19 -3.16 -0.42
N HIS A 164 -6.72 -2.05 0.06
CA HIS A 164 -6.66 -0.75 -0.61
C HIS A 164 -6.40 0.39 0.39
N GLY A 165 -6.33 1.61 -0.12
CA GLY A 165 -6.29 2.87 0.59
C GLY A 165 -7.34 3.84 0.08
N HIS A 166 -6.92 5.10 -0.12
CA HIS A 166 -7.64 6.17 -0.79
C HIS A 166 -8.85 6.74 -0.04
N THR A 167 -9.67 5.89 0.59
CA THR A 167 -10.97 6.34 1.13
C THR A 167 -10.89 6.86 2.56
N HIS A 168 -9.72 6.76 3.19
CA HIS A 168 -9.49 7.21 4.57
C HIS A 168 -10.59 6.73 5.52
N LEU A 169 -11.02 5.45 5.35
CA LEU A 169 -12.10 4.78 6.09
C LEU A 169 -13.52 5.37 5.85
N ASN A 170 -13.69 6.28 4.90
CA ASN A 170 -15.00 6.91 4.65
C ASN A 170 -15.91 6.10 3.72
N LEU A 171 -15.40 5.03 3.12
CA LEU A 171 -16.21 4.22 2.22
C LEU A 171 -17.23 3.36 2.98
N GLN A 172 -18.51 3.63 2.76
CA GLN A 172 -19.60 2.75 3.15
C GLN A 172 -19.71 1.62 2.11
N GLY A 173 -19.04 0.52 2.37
CA GLY A 173 -19.00 -0.62 1.44
C GLY A 173 -19.79 -1.84 1.93
N ASP A 174 -19.91 -2.84 1.06
CA ASP A 174 -20.48 -4.13 1.42
C ASP A 174 -19.57 -4.85 2.43
N LYS A 175 -20.03 -4.96 3.67
CA LYS A 175 -19.29 -5.58 4.78
C LYS A 175 -19.10 -7.09 4.62
N ARG A 176 -19.78 -7.72 3.67
CA ARG A 176 -19.58 -9.14 3.34
C ARG A 176 -18.29 -9.37 2.57
N LEU A 177 -17.80 -8.36 1.85
CA LEU A 177 -16.57 -8.47 1.08
C LEU A 177 -15.34 -8.64 1.98
N LEU A 178 -14.40 -9.48 1.55
CA LEU A 178 -13.08 -9.62 2.16
C LEU A 178 -12.17 -8.45 1.70
N ARG A 179 -12.60 -7.23 2.03
CA ARG A 179 -11.95 -5.98 1.64
C ARG A 179 -11.57 -5.17 2.87
N ILE A 180 -10.35 -4.61 2.84
CA ILE A 180 -9.80 -3.82 3.93
C ILE A 180 -9.25 -2.51 3.38
N ASP A 181 -9.64 -1.41 4.01
CA ASP A 181 -9.00 -0.11 3.84
C ASP A 181 -7.82 -0.01 4.81
N ALA A 182 -6.59 -0.01 4.27
CA ALA A 182 -5.34 0.06 5.01
C ALA A 182 -4.83 1.49 5.18
N SER A 183 -5.70 2.51 4.97
CA SER A 183 -5.35 3.91 5.15
C SER A 183 -4.82 4.17 6.55
N TRP A 184 -3.91 5.14 6.66
CA TRP A 184 -3.22 5.48 7.91
C TRP A 184 -4.16 5.76 9.08
N GLU A 185 -5.35 6.26 8.81
CA GLU A 185 -6.40 6.54 9.79
C GLU A 185 -6.84 5.32 10.61
N TRP A 186 -6.73 4.12 10.04
CA TRP A 186 -7.20 2.90 10.70
C TRP A 186 -6.47 2.62 12.01
N LYS A 187 -5.14 2.56 11.96
CA LYS A 187 -4.33 2.24 13.15
C LYS A 187 -3.27 3.30 13.45
N ARG A 188 -3.04 4.24 12.55
CA ARG A 188 -1.94 5.22 12.56
C ARG A 188 -0.56 4.58 12.72
N ARG A 189 -0.42 3.38 12.15
CA ARG A 189 0.81 2.59 12.07
C ARG A 189 0.68 1.56 10.95
N PRO A 190 1.78 0.96 10.49
CA PRO A 190 1.71 -0.22 9.61
C PRO A 190 0.86 -1.33 10.26
N VAL A 191 0.14 -2.08 9.42
CA VAL A 191 -0.72 -3.17 9.88
C VAL A 191 -0.17 -4.49 9.38
N GLU A 192 0.01 -5.45 10.28
CA GLU A 192 0.53 -6.77 9.96
C GLU A 192 -0.53 -7.67 9.33
N TRP A 193 -0.11 -8.61 8.47
CA TRP A 193 -0.98 -9.58 7.81
C TRP A 193 -1.88 -10.34 8.79
N SER A 194 -1.35 -10.75 9.93
CA SER A 194 -2.13 -11.43 10.99
C SER A 194 -3.28 -10.57 11.53
N GLU A 195 -3.13 -9.24 11.56
CA GLU A 195 -4.18 -8.30 11.95
C GLU A 195 -5.23 -8.15 10.84
N MET A 196 -4.80 -8.14 9.57
CA MET A 196 -5.70 -8.14 8.41
C MET A 196 -6.60 -9.37 8.42
N LEU A 197 -6.04 -10.54 8.73
CA LEU A 197 -6.80 -11.77 8.87
C LEU A 197 -7.82 -11.70 10.02
N ARG A 198 -7.45 -11.14 11.17
CA ARG A 198 -8.39 -10.95 12.29
C ARG A 198 -9.53 -9.98 11.94
N GLU A 199 -9.26 -8.95 11.15
CA GLU A 199 -10.28 -7.99 10.72
C GLU A 199 -11.33 -8.62 9.80
N VAL A 200 -10.92 -9.48 8.87
CA VAL A 200 -11.89 -10.21 8.06
C VAL A 200 -12.59 -11.31 8.86
N GLY A 201 -11.93 -11.86 9.88
CA GLY A 201 -12.49 -12.88 10.76
C GLY A 201 -13.06 -14.07 10.00
N ASP A 202 -14.20 -14.58 10.45
CA ASP A 202 -14.91 -15.72 9.87
C ASP A 202 -15.95 -15.31 8.79
N LYS A 203 -15.73 -14.14 8.13
CA LYS A 203 -16.61 -13.73 7.04
C LYS A 203 -16.68 -14.84 6.00
N LYS A 204 -17.90 -15.24 5.65
CA LYS A 204 -18.13 -16.17 4.54
C LYS A 204 -17.71 -15.54 3.23
N VAL A 205 -17.17 -16.35 2.34
CA VAL A 205 -16.82 -15.90 0.99
C VAL A 205 -18.10 -15.44 0.29
N PHE A 206 -18.06 -14.23 -0.23
CA PHE A 206 -19.15 -13.62 -0.98
C PHE A 206 -18.62 -13.10 -2.31
N SER A 207 -19.32 -13.43 -3.40
CA SER A 207 -18.98 -13.00 -4.75
C SER A 207 -20.16 -12.27 -5.38
N PRO A 208 -20.07 -10.94 -5.55
CA PRO A 208 -21.17 -10.16 -6.11
C PRO A 208 -21.34 -10.33 -7.63
N ASP A 209 -20.32 -10.84 -8.31
CA ASP A 209 -20.20 -10.91 -9.77
C ASP A 209 -20.21 -12.34 -10.33
N HIS A 210 -20.28 -13.34 -9.48
CA HIS A 210 -20.42 -14.73 -9.89
C HIS A 210 -21.82 -15.25 -9.66
N HIS A 211 -22.23 -16.18 -10.49
CA HIS A 211 -23.40 -17.01 -10.25
C HIS A 211 -23.17 -17.83 -8.97
N CYS A 212 -23.32 -17.19 -7.83
CA CYS A 212 -23.53 -17.93 -6.59
C CYS A 212 -24.79 -18.73 -6.83
N GLY A 213 -24.66 -20.04 -7.02
CA GLY A 213 -25.82 -20.91 -7.09
C GLY A 213 -26.73 -20.56 -5.91
N VAL A 214 -27.94 -20.18 -6.20
CA VAL A 214 -28.96 -20.00 -5.20
C VAL A 214 -29.23 -21.45 -4.74
N GLU A 215 -28.60 -21.85 -3.63
CA GLU A 215 -29.05 -22.96 -2.81
C GLU A 215 -30.08 -22.46 -1.83
#